data_3673e91887fb38968213988a7f63a404
#
_entry.id   3673e91887fb38968213988a7f63a404
#
_cell.length_a   1.000
_cell.length_b   1.000
_cell.length_c   1.000
_cell.angle_alpha   90.00
_cell.angle_beta   90.00
_cell.angle_gamma   90.00
#
_symmetry.space_group_name_H-M   'P 1'
#
loop_
_entity.id
_entity.type
_entity.pdbx_description
1 polymer ?
#
loop_
_entity_poly.entity_id
_entity_poly.type
_entity_poly.pdbx_seq_one_letter_code
_entity_poly.pdbx_strand_id
1 'polypeptide(L)'
;MLLLLSPAKSLDYETQWEGVPHTLPQFVAQSTELIDVLKHKTPAQISELMDLSDNLAALNVARYEAWRPKFSAKNSKQAILAFNGDVYEGLDAKSLPPKSLEWAQNHVCILSGLYGVLRPLDWMQPYRLEMGTPLLNPRGKNLYQFWGDSIAQYLHAQLAKDKTPVVINLASQEYFKAVDLKVLKARIVECVFEDYKGGKFKVISFFAKRARGLMARYAIQKQIKNPEKLKEFDVDGYGFVASASDENRWVFRRREKGVL
;
A
#
# COMPACT_ATOMS: atom_id res chain seq x y z
N MET A 1 -8.46 -14.00 -3.64
CA MET A 1 -7.05 -13.51 -3.63
C MET A 1 -7.03 -12.01 -3.48
N LEU A 2 -6.20 -11.48 -2.57
CA LEU A 2 -5.94 -10.04 -2.39
C LEU A 2 -4.46 -9.74 -2.63
N LEU A 3 -4.17 -8.57 -3.21
CA LEU A 3 -2.83 -8.01 -3.30
C LEU A 3 -2.70 -6.88 -2.28
N LEU A 4 -1.65 -6.89 -1.46
CA LEU A 4 -1.39 -5.82 -0.49
C LEU A 4 -0.26 -4.92 -0.97
N LEU A 5 -0.49 -3.62 -0.96
CA LEU A 5 0.49 -2.58 -1.29
C LEU A 5 0.81 -1.70 -0.07
N SER A 6 2.01 -1.16 -0.04
CA SER A 6 2.33 -0.02 0.82
C SER A 6 1.81 1.28 0.22
N PRO A 7 1.55 2.32 1.04
CA PRO A 7 1.25 3.66 0.54
C PRO A 7 2.52 4.32 0.02
N ALA A 8 2.41 5.56 -0.42
CA ALA A 8 3.54 6.43 -0.73
C ALA A 8 3.61 7.62 0.23
N LYS A 9 4.82 8.14 0.45
CA LYS A 9 5.05 9.36 1.25
C LYS A 9 4.60 10.61 0.50
N SER A 10 4.75 10.62 -0.81
CA SER A 10 4.30 11.69 -1.69
C SER A 10 2.87 11.44 -2.16
N LEU A 11 2.14 12.52 -2.37
CA LEU A 11 0.73 12.51 -2.78
C LEU A 11 0.53 13.46 -3.97
N ASP A 12 -0.35 13.08 -4.89
CA ASP A 12 -0.81 13.90 -6.01
C ASP A 12 -2.26 14.31 -5.77
N TYR A 13 -2.47 15.56 -5.36
CA TYR A 13 -3.78 16.20 -5.22
C TYR A 13 -4.01 17.29 -6.27
N GLU A 14 -3.04 17.56 -7.14
CA GLU A 14 -3.11 18.61 -8.16
C GLU A 14 -3.80 18.07 -9.43
N THR A 15 -3.44 16.86 -9.87
CA THR A 15 -4.05 16.26 -11.06
C THR A 15 -5.49 15.85 -10.77
N GLN A 16 -6.42 16.45 -11.50
CA GLN A 16 -7.85 16.11 -11.37
C GLN A 16 -8.21 14.93 -12.26
N TRP A 17 -9.12 14.08 -11.76
CA TRP A 17 -9.65 12.92 -12.47
C TRP A 17 -11.16 12.96 -12.40
N GLU A 18 -11.79 13.30 -13.53
CA GLU A 18 -13.22 13.32 -13.64
C GLU A 18 -13.79 11.93 -14.00
N GLY A 19 -15.02 11.66 -13.56
CA GLY A 19 -15.74 10.44 -13.91
C GLY A 19 -15.25 9.14 -13.25
N VAL A 20 -14.24 9.20 -12.37
CA VAL A 20 -13.80 8.00 -11.63
C VAL A 20 -14.68 7.81 -10.39
N PRO A 21 -15.33 6.64 -10.24
CA PRO A 21 -16.14 6.36 -9.06
C PRO A 21 -15.31 6.37 -7.78
N HIS A 22 -15.98 6.53 -6.64
CA HIS A 22 -15.34 6.52 -5.34
C HIS A 22 -16.15 5.69 -4.35
N THR A 23 -15.46 5.25 -3.30
CA THR A 23 -16.03 4.64 -2.12
C THR A 23 -15.47 5.32 -0.87
N LEU A 24 -15.97 5.00 0.30
CA LEU A 24 -15.46 5.56 1.56
C LEU A 24 -14.53 4.57 2.25
N PRO A 25 -13.51 5.06 2.99
CA PRO A 25 -12.65 4.22 3.80
C PRO A 25 -13.42 3.49 4.89
N GLN A 26 -13.00 2.27 5.22
CA GLN A 26 -13.65 1.45 6.24
C GLN A 26 -13.48 2.01 7.65
N PHE A 27 -12.31 2.54 7.99
CA PHE A 27 -11.91 2.86 9.35
C PHE A 27 -11.91 4.37 9.65
N VAL A 28 -12.94 5.10 9.19
CA VAL A 28 -13.04 6.57 9.38
C VAL A 28 -13.07 6.94 10.86
N ALA A 29 -13.76 6.18 11.71
CA ALA A 29 -13.82 6.46 13.14
C ALA A 29 -12.43 6.34 13.78
N GLN A 30 -11.68 5.28 13.48
CA GLN A 30 -10.31 5.08 13.96
C GLN A 30 -9.36 6.15 13.40
N SER A 31 -9.52 6.53 12.13
CA SER A 31 -8.75 7.63 11.55
C SER A 31 -9.01 8.93 12.30
N THR A 32 -10.25 9.19 12.73
CA THR A 32 -10.60 10.36 13.54
C THR A 32 -9.85 10.35 14.88
N GLU A 33 -9.80 9.22 15.58
CA GLU A 33 -9.04 9.08 16.83
C GLU A 33 -7.55 9.43 16.66
N LEU A 34 -6.93 8.96 15.57
CA LEU A 34 -5.52 9.28 15.27
C LEU A 34 -5.33 10.75 14.90
N ILE A 35 -6.23 11.30 14.12
CA ILE A 35 -6.21 12.73 13.76
C ILE A 35 -6.38 13.59 15.02
N ASP A 36 -7.23 13.21 15.95
CA ASP A 36 -7.41 13.98 17.19
C ASP A 36 -6.12 14.02 18.04
N VAL A 37 -5.33 12.94 18.03
CA VAL A 37 -3.98 12.96 18.63
C VAL A 37 -3.01 13.85 17.85
N LEU A 38 -3.03 13.78 16.52
CA LEU A 38 -2.08 14.49 15.64
C LEU A 38 -2.34 16.01 15.61
N LYS A 39 -3.60 16.45 15.67
CA LYS A 39 -4.00 17.87 15.70
C LYS A 39 -3.39 18.65 16.87
N HIS A 40 -3.11 17.98 17.99
CA HIS A 40 -2.56 18.62 19.17
C HIS A 40 -1.03 18.71 19.17
N LYS A 41 -0.36 18.25 18.09
CA LYS A 41 1.09 18.30 17.97
C LYS A 41 1.55 19.53 17.22
N THR A 42 2.61 20.15 17.75
CA THR A 42 3.30 21.26 17.07
C THR A 42 4.12 20.77 15.88
N PRO A 43 4.49 21.64 14.92
CA PRO A 43 5.40 21.27 13.83
C PRO A 43 6.72 20.65 14.33
N ALA A 44 7.31 21.15 15.41
CA ALA A 44 8.53 20.59 15.99
C ALA A 44 8.31 19.14 16.48
N GLN A 45 7.19 18.87 17.15
CA GLN A 45 6.84 17.51 17.60
C GLN A 45 6.56 16.57 16.43
N ILE A 46 5.97 17.03 15.33
CA ILE A 46 5.75 16.25 14.11
C ILE A 46 7.07 16.00 13.38
N SER A 47 7.97 16.99 13.34
CA SER A 47 9.33 16.85 12.81
C SER A 47 10.10 15.74 13.55
N GLU A 48 10.14 15.80 14.88
CA GLU A 48 10.80 14.79 15.71
C GLU A 48 10.15 13.40 15.57
N LEU A 49 8.83 13.32 15.60
CA LEU A 49 8.06 12.05 15.54
C LEU A 49 8.31 11.25 14.27
N MET A 50 8.49 11.91 13.13
CA MET A 50 8.55 11.28 11.80
C MET A 50 9.84 11.60 11.03
N ASP A 51 10.83 12.21 11.67
CA ASP A 51 12.10 12.64 11.05
C ASP A 51 11.88 13.46 9.77
N LEU A 52 11.15 14.58 9.92
CA LEU A 52 10.76 15.45 8.81
C LEU A 52 11.49 16.79 8.87
N SER A 53 11.72 17.40 7.70
CA SER A 53 12.08 18.81 7.63
C SER A 53 10.95 19.69 8.14
N ASP A 54 11.29 20.90 8.62
CA ASP A 54 10.31 21.87 9.19
C ASP A 54 9.17 22.16 8.23
N ASN A 55 9.45 22.33 6.92
CA ASN A 55 8.44 22.57 5.91
C ASN A 55 7.47 21.40 5.77
N LEU A 56 7.96 20.16 5.80
CA LEU A 56 7.11 18.97 5.73
C LEU A 56 6.32 18.77 7.02
N ALA A 57 6.89 19.09 8.17
CA ALA A 57 6.21 19.03 9.45
C ALA A 57 5.06 20.03 9.50
N ALA A 58 5.31 21.30 9.13
CA ALA A 58 4.29 22.35 9.05
C ALA A 58 3.16 21.99 8.07
N LEU A 59 3.51 21.46 6.87
CA LEU A 59 2.53 20.99 5.88
C LEU A 59 1.63 19.89 6.48
N ASN A 60 2.18 18.94 7.22
CA ASN A 60 1.39 17.84 7.76
C ASN A 60 0.54 18.27 8.96
N VAL A 61 0.99 19.20 9.81
CA VAL A 61 0.15 19.82 10.82
C VAL A 61 -1.07 20.48 10.17
N ALA A 62 -0.88 21.28 9.13
CA ALA A 62 -1.98 21.90 8.38
C ALA A 62 -2.95 20.86 7.78
N ARG A 63 -2.43 19.74 7.28
CA ARG A 63 -3.25 18.63 6.78
C ARG A 63 -4.10 17.99 7.88
N TYR A 64 -3.54 17.76 9.07
CA TYR A 64 -4.29 17.20 10.21
C TYR A 64 -5.37 18.19 10.71
N GLU A 65 -5.06 19.48 10.78
CA GLU A 65 -6.03 20.52 11.14
C GLU A 65 -7.18 20.63 10.13
N ALA A 66 -6.88 20.47 8.84
CA ALA A 66 -7.87 20.51 7.75
C ALA A 66 -8.70 19.23 7.63
N TRP A 67 -8.23 18.10 8.15
CA TRP A 67 -8.90 16.81 8.02
C TRP A 67 -10.28 16.79 8.67
N ARG A 68 -11.25 16.18 8.02
CA ARG A 68 -12.64 16.06 8.51
C ARG A 68 -13.16 14.63 8.25
N PRO A 69 -14.06 14.08 9.09
CA PRO A 69 -14.67 12.77 8.87
C PRO A 69 -15.65 12.73 7.69
N LYS A 70 -15.95 13.90 7.10
CA LYS A 70 -16.78 14.03 5.90
C LYS A 70 -15.90 14.17 4.67
N PHE A 71 -16.01 13.21 3.76
CA PHE A 71 -15.27 13.18 2.49
C PHE A 71 -16.07 13.87 1.38
N SER A 72 -15.38 14.53 0.48
CA SER A 72 -15.94 15.21 -0.69
C SER A 72 -14.87 15.35 -1.78
N ALA A 73 -15.28 15.60 -3.02
CA ALA A 73 -14.34 15.86 -4.11
C ALA A 73 -13.41 17.07 -3.88
N LYS A 74 -13.77 17.98 -2.93
CA LYS A 74 -12.95 19.14 -2.59
C LYS A 74 -11.79 18.82 -1.65
N ASN A 75 -11.93 17.80 -0.81
CA ASN A 75 -10.93 17.46 0.22
C ASN A 75 -10.35 16.06 0.07
N SER A 76 -10.81 15.26 -0.90
CA SER A 76 -10.46 13.86 -1.01
C SER A 76 -10.18 13.45 -2.45
N LYS A 77 -9.37 12.39 -2.60
CA LYS A 77 -9.06 11.76 -3.88
C LYS A 77 -9.00 10.25 -3.68
N GLN A 78 -9.28 9.47 -4.73
CA GLN A 78 -9.16 8.01 -4.69
C GLN A 78 -7.73 7.60 -4.35
N ALA A 79 -7.56 6.67 -3.41
CA ALA A 79 -6.26 6.29 -2.87
C ALA A 79 -5.26 5.87 -3.96
N ILE A 80 -5.68 5.06 -4.92
CA ILE A 80 -4.80 4.60 -6.01
C ILE A 80 -4.30 5.71 -6.94
N LEU A 81 -5.03 6.85 -6.99
CA LEU A 81 -4.69 8.03 -7.78
C LEU A 81 -4.01 9.12 -6.95
N ALA A 82 -4.18 9.09 -5.63
CA ALA A 82 -3.62 10.06 -4.71
C ALA A 82 -2.17 9.72 -4.32
N PHE A 83 -1.86 8.45 -4.07
CA PHE A 83 -0.49 8.04 -3.77
C PHE A 83 0.42 8.21 -4.98
N ASN A 84 1.61 8.81 -4.77
CA ASN A 84 2.60 9.10 -5.80
C ASN A 84 4.00 8.67 -5.30
N GLY A 85 4.67 7.78 -6.04
CA GLY A 85 5.99 7.23 -5.74
C GLY A 85 6.22 5.91 -6.46
N ASP A 86 7.39 5.31 -6.25
CA ASP A 86 7.91 4.20 -7.07
C ASP A 86 6.91 3.05 -7.30
N VAL A 87 6.15 2.65 -6.27
CA VAL A 87 5.11 1.62 -6.40
C VAL A 87 4.02 2.09 -7.36
N TYR A 88 3.57 3.33 -7.21
CA TYR A 88 2.46 3.91 -7.99
C TYR A 88 2.87 4.32 -9.39
N GLU A 89 4.15 4.65 -9.60
CA GLU A 89 4.73 4.80 -10.95
C GLU A 89 4.72 3.45 -11.69
N GLY A 90 5.10 2.36 -11.02
CA GLY A 90 5.01 1.02 -11.60
C GLY A 90 3.58 0.56 -11.84
N LEU A 91 2.66 0.89 -10.95
CA LEU A 91 1.24 0.58 -11.08
C LEU A 91 0.57 1.39 -12.19
N ASP A 92 0.93 2.67 -12.32
CA ASP A 92 0.38 3.61 -13.32
C ASP A 92 -1.14 3.49 -13.47
N ALA A 93 -1.85 3.69 -12.34
CA ALA A 93 -3.30 3.55 -12.27
C ALA A 93 -4.03 4.49 -13.23
N LYS A 94 -3.40 5.62 -13.56
CA LYS A 94 -3.92 6.65 -14.45
C LYS A 94 -4.16 6.14 -15.88
N SER A 95 -3.40 5.17 -16.34
CA SER A 95 -3.56 4.56 -17.67
C SER A 95 -4.46 3.31 -17.67
N LEU A 96 -5.00 2.92 -16.51
CA LEU A 96 -5.88 1.75 -16.41
C LEU A 96 -7.31 2.09 -16.87
N PRO A 97 -7.95 1.24 -17.69
CA PRO A 97 -9.34 1.44 -18.05
C PRO A 97 -10.27 1.24 -16.85
N PRO A 98 -11.49 1.84 -16.85
CA PRO A 98 -12.44 1.76 -15.74
C PRO A 98 -12.73 0.34 -15.24
N LYS A 99 -12.86 -0.62 -16.15
CA LYS A 99 -13.08 -2.04 -15.80
C LYS A 99 -11.91 -2.64 -14.99
N SER A 100 -10.68 -2.20 -15.25
CA SER A 100 -9.51 -2.62 -14.50
C SER A 100 -9.48 -1.99 -13.10
N LEU A 101 -9.91 -0.74 -12.96
CA LEU A 101 -10.06 -0.09 -11.67
C LEU A 101 -11.16 -0.75 -10.82
N GLU A 102 -12.25 -1.17 -11.43
CA GLU A 102 -13.30 -1.95 -10.77
C GLU A 102 -12.78 -3.31 -10.27
N TRP A 103 -12.00 -4.02 -11.08
CA TRP A 103 -11.34 -5.25 -10.65
C TRP A 103 -10.37 -4.98 -9.49
N ALA A 104 -9.55 -3.93 -9.60
CA ALA A 104 -8.61 -3.55 -8.56
C ALA A 104 -9.32 -3.25 -7.23
N GLN A 105 -10.47 -2.56 -7.27
CA GLN A 105 -11.28 -2.23 -6.09
C GLN A 105 -11.65 -3.46 -5.23
N ASN A 106 -11.77 -4.62 -5.87
CA ASN A 106 -12.16 -5.86 -5.21
C ASN A 106 -10.96 -6.79 -4.87
N HIS A 107 -9.75 -6.48 -5.37
CA HIS A 107 -8.62 -7.39 -5.26
C HIS A 107 -7.32 -6.74 -4.75
N VAL A 108 -7.29 -5.41 -4.60
CA VAL A 108 -6.13 -4.68 -4.09
C VAL A 108 -6.49 -3.97 -2.80
N CYS A 109 -5.62 -4.05 -1.81
CA CYS A 109 -5.69 -3.29 -0.57
C CYS A 109 -4.37 -2.52 -0.38
N ILE A 110 -4.48 -1.26 0.01
CA ILE A 110 -3.36 -0.39 0.33
C ILE A 110 -3.31 -0.24 1.84
N LEU A 111 -2.27 -0.72 2.47
CA LEU A 111 -2.07 -0.55 3.91
C LEU A 111 -1.75 0.91 4.23
N SER A 112 -2.21 1.42 5.36
CA SER A 112 -2.12 2.84 5.70
C SER A 112 -1.96 3.05 7.20
N GLY A 113 -1.02 3.90 7.61
CA GLY A 113 -0.86 4.26 9.02
C GLY A 113 -2.09 4.99 9.58
N LEU A 114 -2.71 5.86 8.79
CA LEU A 114 -3.89 6.63 9.22
C LEU A 114 -5.22 5.89 8.99
N TYR A 115 -5.37 5.21 7.85
CA TYR A 115 -6.64 4.60 7.46
C TYR A 115 -6.68 3.08 7.67
N GLY A 116 -5.62 2.45 8.20
CA GLY A 116 -5.49 1.00 8.34
C GLY A 116 -5.41 0.29 6.99
N VAL A 117 -6.53 0.21 6.29
CA VAL A 117 -6.64 -0.32 4.93
C VAL A 117 -7.48 0.63 4.09
N LEU A 118 -7.00 0.88 2.87
CA LEU A 118 -7.74 1.57 1.81
C LEU A 118 -7.90 0.62 0.62
N ARG A 119 -9.07 0.63 0.00
CA ARG A 119 -9.25 0.06 -1.33
C ARG A 119 -8.87 1.11 -2.39
N PRO A 120 -8.57 0.72 -3.62
CA PRO A 120 -8.13 1.64 -4.68
C PRO A 120 -8.99 2.88 -4.87
N LEU A 121 -10.30 2.74 -4.85
CA LEU A 121 -11.24 3.83 -5.08
C LEU A 121 -11.76 4.50 -3.79
N ASP A 122 -11.26 4.10 -2.62
CA ASP A 122 -11.61 4.77 -1.38
C ASP A 122 -11.07 6.20 -1.40
N TRP A 123 -11.92 7.17 -1.10
CA TRP A 123 -11.50 8.55 -0.91
C TRP A 123 -10.61 8.67 0.30
N MET A 124 -9.50 9.35 0.16
CA MET A 124 -8.61 9.72 1.25
C MET A 124 -8.30 11.22 1.21
N GLN A 125 -8.16 11.82 2.38
CA GLN A 125 -7.64 13.18 2.52
C GLN A 125 -6.11 13.12 2.67
N PRO A 126 -5.38 14.18 2.29
CA PRO A 126 -3.93 14.18 2.33
C PRO A 126 -3.40 14.05 3.76
N TYR A 127 -2.42 13.20 3.96
CA TYR A 127 -1.76 12.95 5.24
C TYR A 127 -0.35 12.39 5.03
N ARG A 128 0.44 12.40 6.09
CA ARG A 128 1.63 11.58 6.22
C ARG A 128 1.65 10.98 7.62
N LEU A 129 1.59 9.67 7.70
CA LEU A 129 1.70 8.89 8.92
C LEU A 129 2.14 7.49 8.51
N GLU A 130 3.42 7.18 8.74
CA GLU A 130 4.00 5.87 8.40
C GLU A 130 3.62 4.85 9.46
N MET A 131 3.46 3.58 9.09
CA MET A 131 2.99 2.54 10.01
C MET A 131 3.97 2.30 11.17
N GLY A 132 5.26 2.49 10.92
CA GLY A 132 6.32 2.37 11.94
C GLY A 132 6.42 3.54 12.92
N THR A 133 5.63 4.62 12.73
CA THR A 133 5.68 5.82 13.58
C THR A 133 5.32 5.48 15.04
N PRO A 134 6.16 5.84 16.03
CA PRO A 134 5.90 5.57 17.45
C PRO A 134 4.93 6.59 18.04
N LEU A 135 3.74 6.72 17.42
CA LEU A 135 2.68 7.62 17.87
C LEU A 135 1.99 7.05 19.11
N LEU A 136 2.22 7.69 20.26
CA LEU A 136 1.44 7.42 21.46
C LEU A 136 -0.03 7.77 21.19
N ASN A 137 -0.95 6.87 21.49
CA ASN A 137 -2.38 6.98 21.19
C ASN A 137 -3.23 6.30 22.27
N PRO A 138 -4.55 6.46 22.27
CA PRO A 138 -5.43 5.89 23.31
C PRO A 138 -5.39 4.36 23.43
N ARG A 139 -4.92 3.64 22.38
CA ARG A 139 -4.88 2.18 22.33
C ARG A 139 -3.47 1.60 22.55
N GLY A 140 -2.43 2.45 22.61
CA GLY A 140 -1.07 1.97 22.85
C GLY A 140 0.04 2.94 22.45
N LYS A 141 1.26 2.41 22.39
CA LYS A 141 2.49 3.21 22.21
C LYS A 141 2.87 3.45 20.74
N ASN A 142 2.21 2.81 19.80
CA ASN A 142 2.49 2.88 18.37
C ASN A 142 1.28 2.46 17.52
N LEU A 143 1.38 2.59 16.21
CA LEU A 143 0.29 2.26 15.30
C LEU A 143 0.02 0.75 15.19
N TYR A 144 1.01 -0.11 15.40
CA TYR A 144 0.79 -1.56 15.44
C TYR A 144 -0.16 -1.95 16.57
N GLN A 145 0.01 -1.35 17.76
CA GLN A 145 -0.90 -1.55 18.89
C GLN A 145 -2.25 -0.89 18.66
N PHE A 146 -2.28 0.27 18.00
CA PHE A 146 -3.52 0.96 17.66
C PHE A 146 -4.41 0.11 16.75
N TRP A 147 -3.85 -0.42 15.68
CA TRP A 147 -4.60 -1.22 14.70
C TRP A 147 -4.90 -2.63 15.21
N GLY A 148 -4.04 -3.21 16.07
CA GLY A 148 -4.23 -4.53 16.64
C GLY A 148 -4.56 -5.57 15.55
N ASP A 149 -5.70 -6.23 15.69
CA ASP A 149 -6.21 -7.23 14.76
C ASP A 149 -7.17 -6.68 13.70
N SER A 150 -7.54 -5.39 13.77
CA SER A 150 -8.57 -4.79 12.91
C SER A 150 -8.29 -4.91 11.42
N ILE A 151 -7.02 -4.70 11.01
CA ILE A 151 -6.60 -4.86 9.62
C ILE A 151 -6.77 -6.31 9.17
N ALA A 152 -6.31 -7.26 9.98
CA ALA A 152 -6.39 -8.68 9.64
C ALA A 152 -7.83 -9.19 9.59
N GLN A 153 -8.71 -8.74 10.49
CA GLN A 153 -10.15 -9.04 10.47
C GLN A 153 -10.81 -8.54 9.19
N TYR A 154 -10.49 -7.30 8.78
CA TYR A 154 -11.01 -6.75 7.53
C TYR A 154 -10.57 -7.57 6.31
N LEU A 155 -9.26 -7.87 6.20
CA LEU A 155 -8.72 -8.65 5.09
C LEU A 155 -9.30 -10.09 5.09
N HIS A 156 -9.48 -10.71 6.26
CA HIS A 156 -10.13 -12.00 6.39
C HIS A 156 -11.56 -11.97 5.86
N ALA A 157 -12.33 -10.96 6.22
CA ALA A 157 -13.70 -10.79 5.74
C ALA A 157 -13.77 -10.58 4.21
N GLN A 158 -12.81 -9.84 3.62
CA GLN A 158 -12.72 -9.69 2.17
C GLN A 158 -12.43 -11.02 1.45
N LEU A 159 -11.65 -11.91 2.10
CA LEU A 159 -11.29 -13.22 1.56
C LEU A 159 -12.33 -14.33 1.85
N ALA A 160 -13.35 -14.05 2.64
CA ALA A 160 -14.32 -15.06 3.11
C ALA A 160 -15.07 -15.78 2.00
N LYS A 161 -15.16 -15.20 0.80
CA LYS A 161 -15.78 -15.80 -0.38
C LYS A 161 -14.83 -16.71 -1.18
N ASP A 162 -13.53 -16.66 -0.89
CA ASP A 162 -12.53 -17.44 -1.59
C ASP A 162 -12.43 -18.85 -0.97
N LYS A 163 -12.55 -19.90 -1.79
CA LYS A 163 -12.38 -21.29 -1.32
C LYS A 163 -10.97 -21.56 -0.79
N THR A 164 -9.98 -20.92 -1.38
CA THR A 164 -8.57 -20.97 -0.97
C THR A 164 -8.07 -19.53 -0.81
N PRO A 165 -8.22 -18.93 0.38
CA PRO A 165 -7.84 -17.55 0.61
C PRO A 165 -6.32 -17.38 0.51
N VAL A 166 -5.88 -16.49 -0.40
CA VAL A 166 -4.47 -16.17 -0.62
C VAL A 166 -4.28 -14.67 -0.61
N VAL A 167 -3.25 -14.21 0.08
CA VAL A 167 -2.74 -12.84 0.06
C VAL A 167 -1.40 -12.81 -0.65
N ILE A 168 -1.29 -11.98 -1.67
CA ILE A 168 -0.04 -11.64 -2.35
C ILE A 168 0.53 -10.40 -1.67
N ASN A 169 1.60 -10.58 -0.92
CA ASN A 169 2.25 -9.49 -0.22
C ASN A 169 3.22 -8.76 -1.14
N LEU A 170 2.82 -7.58 -1.58
CA LEU A 170 3.63 -6.59 -2.31
C LEU A 170 3.94 -5.38 -1.41
N ALA A 171 3.52 -5.38 -0.15
CA ALA A 171 3.83 -4.34 0.81
C ALA A 171 5.24 -4.52 1.40
N SER A 172 5.77 -3.46 2.00
CA SER A 172 7.00 -3.54 2.79
C SER A 172 6.76 -4.27 4.11
N GLN A 173 7.83 -4.79 4.70
CA GLN A 173 7.75 -5.45 6.02
C GLN A 173 7.18 -4.52 7.09
N GLU A 174 7.52 -3.21 7.05
CA GLU A 174 6.97 -2.22 7.96
C GLU A 174 5.44 -2.22 7.96
N TYR A 175 4.82 -2.18 6.78
CA TYR A 175 3.36 -2.16 6.66
C TYR A 175 2.75 -3.53 6.89
N PHE A 176 3.35 -4.58 6.35
CA PHE A 176 2.81 -5.94 6.50
C PHE A 176 2.84 -6.44 7.95
N LYS A 177 3.77 -5.97 8.77
CA LYS A 177 3.83 -6.26 10.21
C LYS A 177 2.56 -5.85 10.98
N ALA A 178 1.76 -4.92 10.43
CA ALA A 178 0.49 -4.51 11.03
C ALA A 178 -0.64 -5.54 10.79
N VAL A 179 -0.40 -6.60 10.02
CA VAL A 179 -1.38 -7.64 9.74
C VAL A 179 -1.15 -8.83 10.67
N ASP A 180 -2.06 -9.09 11.60
CA ASP A 180 -2.00 -10.28 12.46
C ASP A 180 -2.32 -11.54 11.66
N LEU A 181 -1.30 -12.36 11.40
CA LEU A 181 -1.42 -13.58 10.61
C LEU A 181 -2.29 -14.66 11.28
N LYS A 182 -2.39 -14.65 12.61
CA LYS A 182 -3.24 -15.59 13.35
C LYS A 182 -4.73 -15.32 13.11
N VAL A 183 -5.07 -14.05 12.91
CA VAL A 183 -6.44 -13.58 12.63
C VAL A 183 -6.76 -13.68 11.16
N LEU A 184 -5.81 -13.36 10.28
CA LEU A 184 -6.01 -13.37 8.82
C LEU A 184 -6.39 -14.74 8.26
N LYS A 185 -5.77 -15.83 8.73
CA LYS A 185 -6.06 -17.24 8.34
C LYS A 185 -6.06 -17.45 6.81
N ALA A 186 -5.08 -16.91 6.11
CA ALA A 186 -4.89 -17.06 4.67
C ALA A 186 -3.46 -17.48 4.37
N ARG A 187 -3.25 -18.15 3.23
CA ARG A 187 -1.91 -18.36 2.69
C ARG A 187 -1.31 -17.02 2.29
N ILE A 188 -0.09 -16.76 2.73
CA ILE A 188 0.66 -15.55 2.35
C ILE A 188 1.71 -15.92 1.32
N VAL A 189 1.75 -15.21 0.22
CA VAL A 189 2.80 -15.31 -0.78
C VAL A 189 3.54 -13.97 -0.82
N GLU A 190 4.80 -13.96 -0.43
CA GLU A 190 5.69 -12.81 -0.54
C GLU A 190 6.35 -12.80 -1.92
N CYS A 191 6.19 -11.70 -2.68
CA CYS A 191 6.90 -11.50 -3.94
C CYS A 191 8.16 -10.66 -3.71
N VAL A 192 9.32 -11.24 -4.02
CA VAL A 192 10.64 -10.63 -3.86
C VAL A 192 11.22 -10.32 -5.24
N PHE A 193 11.66 -9.08 -5.43
CA PHE A 193 12.26 -8.61 -6.68
C PHE A 193 13.74 -8.32 -6.46
N GLU A 194 14.59 -9.04 -7.20
CA GLU A 194 16.04 -8.95 -7.10
C GLU A 194 16.65 -8.51 -8.43
N ASP A 195 17.57 -7.55 -8.36
CA ASP A 195 18.35 -7.07 -9.49
C ASP A 195 19.80 -7.55 -9.40
N TYR A 196 20.40 -7.87 -10.54
CA TYR A 196 21.81 -8.24 -10.61
C TYR A 196 22.69 -7.00 -10.51
N LYS A 197 23.47 -6.90 -9.43
CA LYS A 197 24.42 -5.79 -9.22
C LYS A 197 25.64 -6.24 -8.41
N GLY A 198 26.82 -5.98 -8.93
CA GLY A 198 28.07 -6.31 -8.26
C GLY A 198 28.26 -7.83 -8.10
N GLY A 199 28.01 -8.61 -9.14
CA GLY A 199 28.26 -10.05 -9.18
C GLY A 199 27.17 -10.92 -8.53
N LYS A 200 26.09 -10.34 -7.97
CA LYS A 200 25.04 -11.08 -7.27
C LYS A 200 23.65 -10.47 -7.44
N PHE A 201 22.62 -11.31 -7.27
CA PHE A 201 21.24 -10.85 -7.17
C PHE A 201 20.97 -10.33 -5.76
N LYS A 202 20.33 -9.17 -5.66
CA LYS A 202 19.93 -8.54 -4.39
C LYS A 202 18.74 -7.63 -4.59
N VAL A 203 17.97 -7.42 -3.52
CA VAL A 203 16.90 -6.42 -3.49
C VAL A 203 17.51 -5.03 -3.51
N ILE A 204 17.15 -4.23 -4.53
CA ILE A 204 17.48 -2.80 -4.61
C ILE A 204 16.18 -2.04 -4.36
N SER A 205 16.14 -1.29 -3.27
CA SER A 205 14.90 -0.71 -2.72
C SER A 205 14.03 0.03 -3.75
N PHE A 206 14.62 0.92 -4.54
CA PHE A 206 13.94 1.67 -5.58
C PHE A 206 13.32 0.75 -6.66
N PHE A 207 14.13 -0.16 -7.22
CA PHE A 207 13.66 -1.09 -8.24
C PHE A 207 12.61 -2.07 -7.73
N ALA A 208 12.80 -2.60 -6.51
CA ALA A 208 11.84 -3.50 -5.89
C ALA A 208 10.48 -2.82 -5.61
N LYS A 209 10.46 -1.54 -5.22
CA LYS A 209 9.22 -0.79 -5.06
C LYS A 209 8.48 -0.65 -6.39
N ARG A 210 9.18 -0.24 -7.45
CA ARG A 210 8.60 -0.11 -8.79
C ARG A 210 8.08 -1.46 -9.30
N ALA A 211 8.84 -2.54 -9.12
CA ALA A 211 8.48 -3.89 -9.54
C ALA A 211 7.20 -4.40 -8.83
N ARG A 212 7.01 -4.08 -7.55
CA ARG A 212 5.76 -4.37 -6.82
C ARG A 212 4.56 -3.69 -7.47
N GLY A 213 4.71 -2.44 -7.90
CA GLY A 213 3.68 -1.73 -8.66
C GLY A 213 3.40 -2.37 -10.01
N LEU A 214 4.44 -2.75 -10.76
CA LEU A 214 4.32 -3.47 -12.04
C LEU A 214 3.61 -4.82 -11.86
N MET A 215 3.90 -5.58 -10.81
CA MET A 215 3.22 -6.84 -10.50
C MET A 215 1.73 -6.62 -10.20
N ALA A 216 1.40 -5.58 -9.42
CA ALA A 216 0.01 -5.24 -9.16
C ALA A 216 -0.71 -4.84 -10.46
N ARG A 217 -0.09 -4.02 -11.32
CA ARG A 217 -0.60 -3.67 -12.64
C ARG A 217 -0.84 -4.89 -13.52
N TYR A 218 0.11 -5.80 -13.59
CA TYR A 218 0.01 -7.05 -14.34
C TYR A 218 -1.19 -7.89 -13.89
N ALA A 219 -1.34 -8.05 -12.57
CA ALA A 219 -2.48 -8.77 -12.00
C ALA A 219 -3.82 -8.10 -12.35
N ILE A 220 -3.89 -6.77 -12.27
CA ILE A 220 -5.08 -5.97 -12.57
C ILE A 220 -5.45 -6.07 -14.04
N GLN A 221 -4.50 -5.85 -14.95
CA GLN A 221 -4.75 -5.87 -16.39
C GLN A 221 -5.20 -7.24 -16.90
N LYS A 222 -4.61 -8.30 -16.36
CA LYS A 222 -4.97 -9.69 -16.70
C LYS A 222 -6.12 -10.25 -15.86
N GLN A 223 -6.63 -9.48 -14.88
CA GLN A 223 -7.68 -9.89 -13.93
C GLN A 223 -7.41 -11.28 -13.32
N ILE A 224 -6.17 -11.46 -12.81
CA ILE A 224 -5.67 -12.75 -12.34
C ILE A 224 -6.40 -13.17 -11.07
N LYS A 225 -7.07 -14.31 -11.11
CA LYS A 225 -7.76 -14.94 -9.96
C LYS A 225 -6.96 -16.09 -9.36
N ASN A 226 -6.20 -16.82 -10.19
CA ASN A 226 -5.31 -17.89 -9.74
C ASN A 226 -3.92 -17.30 -9.44
N PRO A 227 -3.43 -17.32 -8.18
CA PRO A 227 -2.15 -16.74 -7.82
C PRO A 227 -0.97 -17.33 -8.60
N GLU A 228 -1.01 -18.61 -8.99
CA GLU A 228 0.08 -19.27 -9.73
C GLU A 228 0.36 -18.58 -11.09
N LYS A 229 -0.64 -17.90 -11.67
CA LYS A 229 -0.47 -17.12 -12.89
C LYS A 229 0.42 -15.87 -12.73
N LEU A 230 0.68 -15.45 -11.50
CA LEU A 230 1.64 -14.37 -11.24
C LEU A 230 3.09 -14.82 -11.51
N LYS A 231 3.38 -16.13 -11.51
CA LYS A 231 4.70 -16.66 -11.89
C LYS A 231 5.04 -16.46 -13.37
N GLU A 232 4.03 -16.15 -14.20
CA GLU A 232 4.20 -15.79 -15.61
C GLU A 232 4.56 -14.30 -15.80
N PHE A 233 4.79 -13.55 -14.72
CA PHE A 233 5.18 -12.16 -14.78
C PHE A 233 6.55 -11.99 -15.46
N ASP A 234 6.58 -11.21 -16.57
CA ASP A 234 7.74 -10.98 -17.42
C ASP A 234 7.97 -9.49 -17.75
N VAL A 235 7.43 -8.60 -16.90
CA VAL A 235 7.47 -7.16 -17.16
C VAL A 235 8.78 -6.54 -16.69
N ASP A 236 9.31 -5.59 -17.47
CA ASP A 236 10.54 -4.82 -17.16
C ASP A 236 11.78 -5.71 -16.99
N GLY A 237 11.81 -6.87 -17.68
CA GLY A 237 12.91 -7.82 -17.64
C GLY A 237 12.99 -8.71 -16.40
N TYR A 238 12.02 -8.62 -15.49
CA TYR A 238 11.89 -9.57 -14.40
C TYR A 238 11.33 -10.91 -14.90
N GLY A 239 11.81 -12.00 -14.31
CA GLY A 239 11.29 -13.34 -14.54
C GLY A 239 11.29 -14.15 -13.25
N PHE A 240 10.33 -15.06 -13.12
CA PHE A 240 10.22 -15.96 -11.98
C PHE A 240 11.39 -16.95 -11.93
N VAL A 241 11.97 -17.16 -10.75
CA VAL A 241 13.10 -18.07 -10.53
C VAL A 241 12.70 -19.17 -9.55
N ALA A 242 12.32 -20.33 -10.07
CA ALA A 242 11.86 -21.47 -9.27
C ALA A 242 12.92 -21.94 -8.26
N SER A 243 14.21 -21.99 -8.66
CA SER A 243 15.30 -22.44 -7.79
C SER A 243 15.62 -21.49 -6.62
N ALA A 244 15.11 -20.25 -6.64
CA ALA A 244 15.26 -19.26 -5.57
C ALA A 244 13.97 -19.04 -4.79
N SER A 245 12.91 -19.77 -5.14
CA SER A 245 11.55 -19.62 -4.61
C SER A 245 11.15 -20.84 -3.82
N ASP A 246 10.19 -20.66 -2.92
CA ASP A 246 9.48 -21.73 -2.24
C ASP A 246 7.96 -21.56 -2.37
N GLU A 247 7.20 -22.31 -1.59
CA GLU A 247 5.72 -22.25 -1.62
C GLU A 247 5.17 -20.86 -1.33
N ASN A 248 5.77 -20.14 -0.39
CA ASN A 248 5.26 -18.88 0.15
C ASN A 248 6.15 -17.67 -0.15
N ARG A 249 7.28 -17.86 -0.78
CA ARG A 249 8.22 -16.82 -1.18
C ARG A 249 8.59 -16.99 -2.65
N TRP A 250 8.10 -16.09 -3.49
CA TRP A 250 8.33 -16.10 -4.94
C TRP A 250 9.34 -15.04 -5.32
N VAL A 251 10.46 -15.46 -5.93
CA VAL A 251 11.56 -14.60 -6.32
C VAL A 251 11.50 -14.34 -7.82
N PHE A 252 11.52 -13.06 -8.17
CA PHE A 252 11.61 -12.57 -9.53
C PHE A 252 12.95 -11.84 -9.70
N ARG A 253 13.72 -12.21 -10.73
CA ARG A 253 15.05 -11.65 -10.97
C ARG A 253 15.11 -10.92 -12.30
N ARG A 254 15.86 -9.82 -12.29
CA ARG A 254 16.18 -9.05 -13.47
C ARG A 254 17.68 -8.90 -13.61
N ARG A 255 18.18 -9.09 -14.85
CA ARG A 255 19.52 -8.63 -15.26
C ARG A 255 19.35 -7.40 -16.13
N GLU A 256 20.09 -6.35 -15.88
CA GLU A 256 20.14 -5.21 -16.81
C GLU A 256 20.61 -5.70 -18.19
N LYS A 257 19.95 -5.22 -19.25
CA LYS A 257 20.38 -5.53 -20.63
C LYS A 257 21.78 -4.95 -20.83
N GLY A 258 22.76 -5.81 -21.06
CA GLY A 258 24.15 -5.42 -21.37
C GLY A 258 25.18 -5.76 -20.31
N VAL A 259 24.82 -6.40 -19.20
CA VAL A 259 25.78 -6.98 -18.23
C VAL A 259 25.88 -8.48 -18.50
N LEU A 260 26.81 -8.86 -19.39
CA LEU A 260 27.32 -10.24 -19.54
C LEU A 260 28.31 -10.54 -18.43
#